data_6c88b6e6459d4ac14dcab4abff01d323
#
_entry.id   6c88b6e6459d4ac14dcab4abff01d323
#
_cell.length_a   1.000
_cell.length_b   1.000
_cell.length_c   1.000
_cell.angle_alpha   90.00
_cell.angle_beta   90.00
_cell.angle_gamma   90.00
#
_symmetry.space_group_name_H-M   'P 1'
#
loop_
_entity.id
_entity.type
_entity.pdbx_description
1 polymer ?
#
loop_
_entity_poly.entity_id
_entity_poly.type
_entity_poly.pdbx_seq_one_letter_code
_entity_poly.pdbx_strand_id
1 'polypeptide(L)'
;MPQKNCIKTYYENGFYHVYNRGVEKRNIFLDRDDYLAFLHLLKTSLTPLARQGTTLTEVDILASKTNRPRRKNFFGQLNLLAYCLMPNHFHLLVRQHGLLSLSKFMRTVCTSYSMYFNKKYDRVGSLFQGIFKAIDIDNENYFLWVRR
;
A
#
# COMPACT_ATOMS: atom_id res chain seq x y z
N MET A 1 24.99 -3.34 3.16
CA MET A 1 24.63 -2.41 2.06
C MET A 1 23.11 -2.27 1.97
N PRO A 2 22.57 -1.08 1.83
CA PRO A 2 21.13 -0.93 1.62
C PRO A 2 20.73 -1.64 0.32
N GLN A 3 19.59 -2.30 0.34
CA GLN A 3 19.04 -2.93 -0.85
C GLN A 3 18.74 -1.87 -1.92
N LYS A 4 18.84 -2.26 -3.20
CA LYS A 4 18.49 -1.38 -4.34
C LYS A 4 17.10 -0.78 -4.16
N ASN A 5 16.95 0.52 -4.43
CA ASN A 5 15.70 1.29 -4.32
C ASN A 5 15.08 1.39 -2.90
N CYS A 6 15.83 1.07 -1.85
CA CYS A 6 15.40 1.31 -0.47
C CYS A 6 15.72 2.72 0.01
N ILE A 7 16.82 3.29 -0.46
CA ILE A 7 17.12 4.72 -0.27
C ILE A 7 16.32 5.49 -1.33
N LYS A 8 15.45 6.37 -0.86
CA LYS A 8 14.49 7.06 -1.71
C LYS A 8 14.75 8.55 -1.68
N THR A 9 14.92 9.13 -2.84
CA THR A 9 14.92 10.59 -3.01
C THR A 9 13.50 11.01 -3.32
N TYR A 10 12.85 11.67 -2.36
CA TYR A 10 11.49 12.16 -2.53
C TYR A 10 11.47 13.64 -2.87
N TYR A 11 10.53 14.02 -3.72
CA TYR A 11 10.20 15.41 -4.02
C TYR A 11 8.70 15.60 -4.18
N GLU A 12 8.26 16.84 -4.04
CA GLU A 12 6.85 17.19 -4.21
C GLU A 12 6.40 16.97 -5.66
N ASN A 13 5.17 16.54 -5.83
CA ASN A 13 4.55 16.22 -7.14
C ASN A 13 5.29 15.14 -7.95
N GLY A 14 6.13 14.33 -7.31
CA GLY A 14 6.85 13.25 -7.97
C GLY A 14 5.98 12.03 -8.29
N PHE A 15 6.33 11.36 -9.38
CA PHE A 15 5.74 10.09 -9.79
C PHE A 15 6.67 8.95 -9.39
N TYR A 16 6.09 7.87 -8.84
CA TYR A 16 6.87 6.74 -8.34
C TYR A 16 6.24 5.42 -8.74
N HIS A 17 7.09 4.50 -9.16
CA HIS A 17 6.76 3.09 -9.25
C HIS A 17 7.14 2.43 -7.92
N VAL A 18 6.14 1.99 -7.19
CA VAL A 18 6.29 1.41 -5.86
C VAL A 18 6.01 -0.08 -5.93
N TYR A 19 6.83 -0.88 -5.28
CA TYR A 19 6.66 -2.32 -5.23
C TYR A 19 7.23 -2.94 -3.95
N ASN A 20 6.71 -4.08 -3.60
CA ASN A 20 7.24 -4.93 -2.55
C ASN A 20 6.80 -6.38 -2.79
N ARG A 21 7.48 -7.32 -2.16
CA ARG A 21 7.17 -8.74 -2.26
C ARG A 21 7.13 -9.41 -0.90
N GLY A 22 6.54 -10.60 -0.85
CA GLY A 22 6.53 -11.44 0.34
C GLY A 22 7.94 -11.85 0.76
N VAL A 23 8.15 -11.97 2.07
CA VAL A 23 9.39 -12.52 2.64
C VAL A 23 9.61 -13.93 2.08
N GLU A 24 10.87 -14.26 1.75
CA GLU A 24 11.20 -15.55 1.12
C GLU A 24 10.44 -15.83 -0.18
N LYS A 25 10.01 -14.79 -0.89
CA LYS A 25 9.19 -14.86 -2.11
C LYS A 25 7.83 -15.54 -1.93
N ARG A 26 7.33 -15.61 -0.69
CA ARG A 26 6.04 -16.24 -0.40
C ARG A 26 4.88 -15.48 -1.02
N ASN A 27 3.79 -16.20 -1.27
CA ASN A 27 2.55 -15.57 -1.68
C ASN A 27 2.00 -14.69 -0.55
N ILE A 28 1.58 -13.49 -0.92
CA ILE A 28 0.93 -12.51 -0.05
C ILE A 28 -0.57 -12.39 -0.34
N PHE A 29 -1.03 -12.98 -1.44
CA PHE A 29 -2.44 -13.13 -1.78
C PHE A 29 -2.69 -14.61 -2.05
N LEU A 30 -3.45 -15.28 -1.19
CA LEU A 30 -3.74 -16.71 -1.31
C LEU A 30 -5.12 -16.98 -1.90
N ASP A 31 -6.05 -16.07 -1.68
CA ASP A 31 -7.40 -16.16 -2.20
C ASP A 31 -7.93 -14.78 -2.65
N ARG A 32 -9.16 -14.77 -3.18
CA ARG A 32 -9.83 -13.56 -3.64
C ARG A 32 -9.99 -12.51 -2.54
N ASP A 33 -10.27 -12.94 -1.32
CA ASP A 33 -10.52 -12.03 -0.20
C ASP A 33 -9.25 -11.25 0.17
N ASP A 34 -8.08 -11.85 0.00
CA ASP A 34 -6.80 -11.19 0.23
C ASP A 34 -6.59 -10.03 -0.76
N TYR A 35 -6.89 -10.25 -2.05
CA TYR A 35 -6.84 -9.19 -3.05
C TYR A 35 -7.83 -8.07 -2.73
N LEU A 36 -9.05 -8.42 -2.36
CA LEU A 36 -10.09 -7.45 -2.01
C LEU A 36 -9.72 -6.66 -0.75
N ALA A 37 -9.14 -7.30 0.25
CA ALA A 37 -8.67 -6.65 1.47
C ALA A 37 -7.59 -5.60 1.17
N PHE A 38 -6.62 -5.94 0.33
CA PHE A 38 -5.57 -5.00 -0.08
C PHE A 38 -6.14 -3.82 -0.87
N LEU A 39 -7.01 -4.09 -1.85
CA LEU A 39 -7.68 -3.05 -2.64
C LEU A 39 -8.57 -2.15 -1.76
N HIS A 40 -9.24 -2.73 -0.77
CA HIS A 40 -10.04 -1.98 0.19
C HIS A 40 -9.17 -1.02 1.02
N LEU A 41 -7.99 -1.46 1.45
CA LEU A 41 -7.03 -0.60 2.16
C LEU A 41 -6.56 0.57 1.29
N LEU A 42 -6.24 0.31 0.02
CA LEU A 42 -5.88 1.37 -0.93
C LEU A 42 -7.02 2.36 -1.10
N LYS A 43 -8.21 1.86 -1.35
CA LYS A 43 -9.41 2.68 -1.57
C LYS A 43 -9.75 3.54 -0.36
N THR A 44 -9.83 2.97 0.82
CA THR A 44 -10.21 3.69 2.04
C THR A 44 -9.17 4.71 2.47
N SER A 45 -7.89 4.43 2.22
CA SER A 45 -6.81 5.37 2.51
C SER A 45 -6.80 6.59 1.59
N LEU A 46 -7.37 6.49 0.39
CA LEU A 46 -7.35 7.53 -0.65
C LEU A 46 -8.71 8.17 -0.90
N THR A 47 -9.77 7.69 -0.27
CA THR A 47 -11.12 8.23 -0.43
C THR A 47 -11.44 9.21 0.72
N PRO A 48 -12.11 10.34 0.46
CA PRO A 48 -12.53 11.25 1.51
C PRO A 48 -13.35 10.55 2.58
N LEU A 49 -13.13 10.87 3.84
CA LEU A 49 -13.87 10.28 4.97
C LEU A 49 -15.39 10.42 4.83
N ALA A 50 -15.87 11.56 4.31
CA ALA A 50 -17.30 11.82 4.09
C ALA A 50 -17.94 10.92 3.01
N ARG A 51 -17.14 10.29 2.14
CA ARG A 51 -17.60 9.38 1.08
C ARG A 51 -17.37 7.91 1.38
N GLN A 52 -16.74 7.62 2.50
CA GLN A 52 -16.66 6.25 3.00
C GLN A 52 -18.05 5.91 3.52
N GLY A 53 -18.84 5.22 2.71
CA GLY A 53 -20.22 4.86 3.04
C GLY A 53 -20.28 4.11 4.37
N THR A 54 -21.44 4.19 5.01
CA THR A 54 -21.77 3.63 6.32
C THR A 54 -21.73 2.10 6.38
N THR A 55 -21.34 1.40 5.34
CA THR A 55 -21.16 -0.05 5.40
C THR A 55 -19.88 -0.35 6.19
N LEU A 56 -20.05 -0.49 7.49
CA LEU A 56 -18.98 -0.93 8.39
C LEU A 56 -18.53 -2.32 7.95
N THR A 57 -17.28 -2.43 7.50
CA THR A 57 -16.67 -3.74 7.28
C THR A 57 -16.37 -4.39 8.64
N GLU A 58 -16.22 -5.72 8.66
CA GLU A 58 -15.81 -6.43 9.88
C GLU A 58 -14.54 -5.84 10.49
N VAL A 59 -13.65 -5.31 9.64
CA VAL A 59 -12.42 -4.63 10.07
C VAL A 59 -12.73 -3.32 10.79
N ASP A 60 -13.72 -2.57 10.32
CA ASP A 60 -14.13 -1.30 10.95
C ASP A 60 -14.86 -1.55 12.28
N ILE A 61 -15.65 -2.60 12.35
CA ILE A 61 -16.33 -3.04 13.58
C ILE A 61 -15.31 -3.49 14.63
N LEU A 62 -14.29 -4.22 14.21
CA LEU A 62 -13.22 -4.68 15.10
C LEU A 62 -12.34 -3.51 15.58
N ALA A 63 -12.07 -2.54 14.70
CA ALA A 63 -11.33 -1.33 15.03
C ALA A 63 -12.09 -0.40 15.98
N SER A 64 -13.43 -0.34 15.89
CA SER A 64 -14.27 0.47 16.79
C SER A 64 -14.36 -0.10 18.21
N LYS A 65 -14.19 -1.41 18.37
CA LYS A 65 -14.18 -2.08 19.68
C LYS A 65 -12.83 -1.99 20.40
N THR A 66 -11.79 -1.58 19.70
CA THR A 66 -10.47 -1.33 20.27
C THR A 66 -10.24 0.18 20.23
N ASN A 67 -9.80 0.80 21.31
CA ASN A 67 -9.39 2.22 21.36
C ASN A 67 -8.19 2.52 20.46
N ARG A 68 -8.14 1.93 19.26
CA ARG A 68 -7.08 2.17 18.29
C ARG A 68 -7.33 3.46 17.55
N PRO A 69 -6.31 4.29 17.34
CA PRO A 69 -6.46 5.50 16.56
C PRO A 69 -6.97 5.17 15.16
N ARG A 70 -7.89 5.99 14.66
CA ARG A 70 -8.45 5.88 13.31
C ARG A 70 -7.33 5.83 12.28
N ARG A 71 -7.47 4.99 11.26
CA ARG A 71 -6.49 4.91 10.17
C ARG A 71 -6.27 6.28 9.54
N LYS A 72 -5.02 6.60 9.24
CA LYS A 72 -4.68 7.83 8.54
C LYS A 72 -5.29 7.82 7.15
N ASN A 73 -5.86 8.95 6.75
CA ASN A 73 -6.38 9.17 5.41
C ASN A 73 -5.42 10.06 4.62
N PHE A 74 -5.21 9.73 3.36
CA PHE A 74 -4.26 10.40 2.46
C PHE A 74 -4.95 11.05 1.26
N PHE A 75 -6.27 11.24 1.34
CA PHE A 75 -7.01 11.94 0.30
C PHE A 75 -6.41 13.33 0.05
N GLY A 76 -6.19 13.67 -1.21
CA GLY A 76 -5.56 14.93 -1.60
C GLY A 76 -4.05 15.00 -1.41
N GLN A 77 -3.42 14.01 -0.76
CA GLN A 77 -1.97 13.96 -0.55
C GLN A 77 -1.25 13.04 -1.53
N LEU A 78 -1.96 12.08 -2.10
CA LEU A 78 -1.42 11.08 -2.98
C LEU A 78 -2.50 10.57 -3.93
N ASN A 79 -2.12 10.34 -5.19
CA ASN A 79 -2.99 9.73 -6.20
C ASN A 79 -2.43 8.37 -6.62
N LEU A 80 -3.27 7.35 -6.59
CA LEU A 80 -2.99 6.05 -7.19
C LEU A 80 -3.43 6.08 -8.65
N LEU A 81 -2.48 5.92 -9.57
CA LEU A 81 -2.72 6.00 -11.01
C LEU A 81 -2.96 4.63 -11.64
N ALA A 82 -2.24 3.61 -11.14
CA ALA A 82 -2.38 2.23 -11.60
C ALA A 82 -1.88 1.27 -10.53
N TYR A 83 -2.31 0.02 -10.60
CA TYR A 83 -1.81 -1.05 -9.75
C TYR A 83 -1.78 -2.38 -10.49
N CYS A 84 -0.92 -3.28 -10.04
CA CYS A 84 -0.89 -4.67 -10.45
C CYS A 84 -0.61 -5.54 -9.22
N LEU A 85 -1.48 -6.50 -8.95
CA LEU A 85 -1.36 -7.39 -7.80
C LEU A 85 -1.04 -8.80 -8.31
N MET A 86 0.17 -9.26 -8.02
CA MET A 86 0.65 -10.60 -8.33
C MET A 86 0.61 -11.46 -7.06
N PRO A 87 0.55 -12.80 -7.15
CA PRO A 87 0.39 -13.64 -5.97
C PRO A 87 1.39 -13.37 -4.85
N ASN A 88 2.64 -13.04 -5.17
CA ASN A 88 3.72 -12.85 -4.20
C ASN A 88 4.29 -11.43 -4.14
N HIS A 89 3.77 -10.49 -4.92
CA HIS A 89 4.23 -9.10 -4.95
C HIS A 89 3.16 -8.16 -5.51
N PHE A 90 3.35 -6.86 -5.34
CA PHE A 90 2.49 -5.84 -5.93
C PHE A 90 3.32 -4.73 -6.57
N HIS A 91 2.71 -4.05 -7.53
CA HIS A 91 3.21 -2.83 -8.15
C HIS A 91 2.14 -1.74 -8.06
N LEU A 92 2.55 -0.53 -7.68
CA LEU A 92 1.70 0.65 -7.65
C LEU A 92 2.38 1.77 -8.43
N LEU A 93 1.61 2.49 -9.21
CA LEU A 93 2.02 3.73 -9.84
C LEU A 93 1.33 4.87 -9.11
N VAL A 94 2.10 5.72 -8.46
CA VAL A 94 1.58 6.77 -7.59
C VAL A 94 2.19 8.13 -7.92
N ARG A 95 1.41 9.19 -7.67
CA ARG A 95 1.89 10.56 -7.62
C ARG A 95 1.69 11.09 -6.22
N GLN A 96 2.75 11.54 -5.57
CA GLN A 96 2.60 12.24 -4.29
C GLN A 96 2.58 13.75 -4.48
N HIS A 97 1.80 14.42 -3.66
CA HIS A 97 1.73 15.88 -3.64
C HIS A 97 2.65 16.47 -2.56
N GLY A 98 2.71 15.84 -1.39
CA GLY A 98 3.59 16.23 -0.29
C GLY A 98 4.85 15.38 -0.23
N LEU A 99 5.89 15.88 0.42
CA LEU A 99 7.23 15.27 0.47
C LEU A 99 7.26 13.88 1.13
N LEU A 100 6.43 13.65 2.15
CA LEU A 100 6.43 12.40 2.94
C LEU A 100 5.16 11.57 2.79
N SER A 101 4.26 11.96 1.89
CA SER A 101 2.94 11.32 1.76
C SER A 101 3.05 9.86 1.35
N LEU A 102 3.91 9.54 0.39
CA LEU A 102 4.12 8.18 -0.10
C LEU A 102 4.66 7.27 1.00
N SER A 103 5.66 7.71 1.74
CA SER A 103 6.27 6.91 2.81
C SER A 103 5.27 6.57 3.91
N LYS A 104 4.48 7.54 4.34
CA LYS A 104 3.44 7.36 5.36
C LYS A 104 2.31 6.46 4.86
N PHE A 105 1.88 6.65 3.62
CA PHE A 105 0.85 5.84 2.98
C PHE A 105 1.27 4.37 2.89
N MET A 106 2.46 4.09 2.37
CA MET A 106 2.96 2.73 2.24
C MET A 106 3.14 2.04 3.58
N ARG A 107 3.63 2.76 4.59
CA ARG A 107 3.70 2.23 5.96
C ARG A 107 2.32 1.81 6.47
N THR A 108 1.32 2.65 6.29
CA THR A 108 -0.06 2.38 6.73
C THR A 108 -0.66 1.18 6.02
N VAL A 109 -0.56 1.13 4.70
CA VAL A 109 -1.13 0.03 3.89
C VAL A 109 -0.43 -1.29 4.18
N CYS A 110 0.90 -1.33 4.14
CA CYS A 110 1.67 -2.56 4.36
C CYS A 110 1.49 -3.10 5.79
N THR A 111 1.48 -2.24 6.80
CA THR A 111 1.25 -2.64 8.20
C THR A 111 -0.17 -3.19 8.38
N SER A 112 -1.17 -2.49 7.88
CA SER A 112 -2.57 -2.93 8.01
C SER A 112 -2.83 -4.25 7.29
N TYR A 113 -2.27 -4.41 6.09
CA TYR A 113 -2.41 -5.66 5.33
C TYR A 113 -1.67 -6.82 6.01
N SER A 114 -0.46 -6.60 6.53
CA SER A 114 0.30 -7.61 7.27
C SER A 114 -0.46 -8.09 8.51
N MET A 115 -1.10 -7.17 9.23
CA MET A 115 -1.95 -7.52 10.39
C MET A 115 -3.16 -8.35 9.98
N TYR A 116 -3.84 -7.97 8.89
CA TYR A 116 -4.96 -8.74 8.33
C TYR A 116 -4.52 -10.15 7.95
N PHE A 117 -3.46 -10.28 7.16
CA PHE A 117 -2.94 -11.55 6.68
C PHE A 117 -2.49 -12.47 7.82
N ASN A 118 -1.72 -11.93 8.76
CA ASN A 118 -1.23 -12.69 9.89
C ASN A 118 -2.36 -13.19 10.80
N LYS A 119 -3.40 -12.37 10.99
CA LYS A 119 -4.59 -12.78 11.75
C LYS A 119 -5.37 -13.87 11.01
N LYS A 120 -5.59 -13.72 9.71
CA LYS A 120 -6.34 -14.69 8.90
C LYS A 120 -5.68 -16.05 8.85
N TYR A 121 -4.35 -16.08 8.71
CA TYR A 121 -3.57 -17.30 8.51
C TYR A 121 -2.79 -17.77 9.76
N ASP A 122 -3.12 -17.21 10.90
CA ASP A 122 -2.48 -17.54 12.19
C ASP A 122 -0.94 -17.49 12.12
N ARG A 123 -0.43 -16.37 11.59
CA ARG A 123 1.00 -16.15 11.39
C ARG A 123 1.55 -15.10 12.33
N VAL A 124 2.85 -15.24 12.62
CA VAL A 124 3.65 -14.27 13.35
C VAL A 124 4.83 -13.83 12.47
N GLY A 125 5.24 -12.58 12.60
CA GLY A 125 6.40 -12.04 11.93
C GLY A 125 6.08 -11.26 10.65
N SER A 126 7.13 -10.83 9.97
CA SER A 126 7.03 -9.99 8.77
C SER A 126 6.38 -10.74 7.62
N LEU A 127 5.46 -10.08 6.92
CA LEU A 127 4.88 -10.58 5.67
C LEU A 127 5.71 -10.16 4.47
N PHE A 128 6.17 -8.92 4.45
CA PHE A 128 6.96 -8.36 3.34
C PHE A 128 8.45 -8.48 3.58
N GLN A 129 9.20 -8.58 2.48
CA GLN A 129 10.65 -8.60 2.50
C GLN A 129 11.20 -7.18 2.70
N GLY A 130 11.19 -6.71 3.95
CA GLY A 130 11.69 -5.40 4.33
C GLY A 130 10.80 -4.25 3.87
N ILE A 131 11.41 -3.07 3.73
CA ILE A 131 10.76 -1.83 3.36
C ILE A 131 10.38 -1.89 1.86
N PHE A 132 9.23 -1.30 1.50
CA PHE A 132 8.84 -1.14 0.10
C PHE A 132 9.92 -0.43 -0.70
N LYS A 133 9.95 -0.71 -1.99
CA LYS A 133 10.87 -0.09 -2.94
C LYS A 133 10.11 0.93 -3.78
N ALA A 134 10.77 2.03 -4.11
CA ALA A 134 10.22 3.06 -4.97
C ALA A 134 11.26 3.52 -5.98
N ILE A 135 10.86 3.58 -7.24
CA ILE A 135 11.66 4.13 -8.34
C ILE A 135 11.01 5.42 -8.78
N ASP A 136 11.79 6.48 -8.80
CA ASP A 136 11.38 7.77 -9.35
C ASP A 136 11.19 7.63 -10.87
N ILE A 137 10.06 8.17 -11.36
CA ILE A 137 9.74 8.18 -12.77
C ILE A 137 10.00 9.58 -13.31
N ASP A 138 11.19 9.76 -13.87
CA ASP A 138 11.68 11.03 -14.36
C ASP A 138 11.51 11.22 -15.88
N ASN A 139 11.11 10.18 -16.62
CA ASN A 139 10.92 10.25 -18.06
C ASN A 139 9.65 9.55 -18.55
N GLU A 140 9.11 10.05 -19.67
CA GLU A 140 7.89 9.53 -20.29
C GLU A 140 8.00 8.06 -20.73
N ASN A 141 9.17 7.63 -21.21
CA ASN A 141 9.37 6.27 -21.68
C ASN A 141 9.20 5.25 -20.57
N TYR A 142 9.75 5.52 -19.39
CA TYR A 142 9.58 4.66 -18.23
C TYR A 142 8.12 4.66 -17.74
N PHE A 143 7.47 5.81 -17.75
CA PHE A 143 6.06 5.95 -17.40
C PHE A 143 5.16 5.11 -18.32
N LEU A 144 5.38 5.17 -19.63
CA LEU A 144 4.66 4.37 -20.61
C LEU A 144 4.91 2.87 -20.45
N TRP A 145 6.13 2.49 -20.08
CA TRP A 145 6.48 1.09 -19.84
C TRP A 145 5.79 0.51 -18.59
N VAL A 146 5.75 1.25 -17.51
CA VAL A 146 5.11 0.81 -16.24
C VAL A 146 3.58 0.74 -16.38
N ARG A 147 2.99 1.54 -17.24
CA ARG A 147 1.54 1.58 -17.49
C ARG A 147 1.02 0.38 -18.30
N ARG A 148 1.88 -0.33 -19.02
CA ARG A 148 1.50 -1.52 -19.80
C ARG A 148 1.37 -2.75 -18.92
#